data_64226722f0cb217a31880fa764119947
#
_entry.id   64226722f0cb217a31880fa764119947
#
_cell.length_a   1.000
_cell.length_b   1.000
_cell.length_c   1.000
_cell.angle_alpha   90.00
_cell.angle_beta   90.00
_cell.angle_gamma   90.00
#
_symmetry.space_group_name_H-M   'P 1'
#
loop_
_entity.id
_entity.type
_entity.pdbx_description
1 polymer ?
#
loop_
_entity_poly.entity_id
_entity_poly.type
_entity_poly.pdbx_seq_one_letter_code
_entity_poly.pdbx_strand_id
1 'polypeptide(L)'
;MAGRAGTYDKATETWSDVIYMPCTAENNFAPDFPSEVPDIIYLCFPNNPTGSTITKDQLQGWVDYANKNGCVIIYDAAYEAYISEDNVAHTIYECEGARTCAIELKSFSKNAGFTGVRLGYTVIPKDLKCGDTQLHALWARRHGTKYNGAPYIVQRAGEAVYSEAGKAQLKEQVGYYMNNAKVIFNGLQDAGYTVSGGVNAPYIWLKTPDNMTSWEFFDHLLEDANVVGTPGSGFGPSGEGYFRLTAFGNYENTVEAIERIKSCLLYTSDAADDK
;
A
#
# COMPACT_ATOMS: atom_id res chain seq x y z
N MET A 1 1.82 8.22 6.05
CA MET A 1 0.78 9.12 6.50
C MET A 1 0.52 9.14 8.01
N ALA A 2 0.85 8.15 8.70
CA ALA A 2 0.61 8.09 10.13
C ALA A 2 1.63 8.95 10.83
N GLY A 3 2.31 9.34 11.14
CA GLY A 3 3.39 9.86 11.89
C GLY A 3 3.51 11.38 11.89
N ARG A 4 2.61 12.05 12.58
CA ARG A 4 2.80 13.45 12.97
C ARG A 4 2.71 13.51 14.49
N ALA A 5 3.82 13.20 15.16
CA ALA A 5 3.90 13.24 16.60
C ALA A 5 5.21 13.90 17.02
N GLY A 6 5.15 14.74 18.05
CA GLY A 6 6.28 15.53 18.51
C GLY A 6 6.53 16.78 17.68
N THR A 7 7.79 17.15 17.51
CA THR A 7 8.22 18.34 16.78
C THR A 7 8.69 17.95 15.38
N TYR A 8 8.26 18.69 14.36
CA TYR A 8 8.71 18.48 12.98
C TYR A 8 10.07 19.12 12.74
N ASP A 9 11.03 18.34 12.29
CA ASP A 9 12.32 18.80 11.82
C ASP A 9 12.28 19.00 10.29
N LYS A 10 12.47 20.24 9.85
CA LYS A 10 12.45 20.59 8.43
C LYS A 10 13.70 20.13 7.67
N ALA A 11 14.82 19.93 8.34
CA ALA A 11 16.07 19.53 7.69
C ALA A 11 16.07 18.05 7.32
N THR A 12 15.46 17.22 8.15
CA THR A 12 15.35 15.77 7.96
C THR A 12 13.97 15.34 7.46
N GLU A 13 13.02 16.27 7.40
CA GLU A 13 11.60 16.02 7.08
C GLU A 13 10.95 14.97 7.98
N THR A 14 11.39 14.87 9.23
CA THR A 14 10.94 13.88 10.20
C THR A 14 10.25 14.48 11.42
N TRP A 15 9.52 13.66 12.16
CA TRP A 15 8.88 14.01 13.43
C TRP A 15 9.60 13.32 14.60
N SER A 16 9.85 14.04 15.69
CA SER A 16 10.67 13.54 16.83
C SER A 16 10.10 12.28 17.50
N ASP A 17 8.78 12.15 17.57
CA ASP A 17 8.10 11.05 18.26
C ASP A 17 7.61 9.98 17.27
N VAL A 18 8.28 9.86 16.10
CA VAL A 18 8.01 8.85 15.09
C VAL A 18 9.27 8.05 14.78
N ILE A 19 9.19 6.75 14.98
CA ILE A 19 10.23 5.80 14.54
C ILE A 19 9.92 5.42 13.09
N TYR A 20 10.80 5.82 12.18
CA TYR A 20 10.68 5.47 10.77
C TYR A 20 11.33 4.12 10.51
N MET A 21 10.59 3.21 9.88
CA MET A 21 11.08 1.89 9.49
C MET A 21 11.32 1.90 7.97
N PRO A 22 12.58 1.99 7.50
CA PRO A 22 12.87 2.05 6.09
C PRO A 22 12.39 0.80 5.36
N CYS A 23 11.71 1.00 4.23
CA CYS A 23 11.32 -0.06 3.30
C CYS A 23 12.08 0.18 2.00
N THR A 24 13.20 -0.51 1.82
CA THR A 24 14.15 -0.33 0.72
C THR A 24 14.29 -1.61 -0.10
N ALA A 25 14.99 -1.54 -1.23
CA ALA A 25 15.23 -2.72 -2.06
C ALA A 25 16.03 -3.81 -1.32
N GLU A 26 16.94 -3.41 -0.42
CA GLU A 26 17.79 -4.32 0.35
C GLU A 26 16.99 -5.20 1.32
N ASN A 27 15.86 -4.72 1.84
CA ASN A 27 14.95 -5.49 2.69
C ASN A 27 13.66 -5.92 1.96
N ASN A 28 13.66 -5.93 0.62
CA ASN A 28 12.51 -6.25 -0.21
C ASN A 28 11.27 -5.39 0.12
N PHE A 29 11.48 -4.14 0.50
CA PHE A 29 10.46 -3.18 0.92
C PHE A 29 9.61 -3.67 2.11
N ALA A 30 10.13 -4.58 2.93
CA ALA A 30 9.54 -5.04 4.16
C ALA A 30 10.37 -4.52 5.35
N PRO A 31 9.79 -3.83 6.33
CA PRO A 31 10.57 -3.21 7.40
C PRO A 31 11.12 -4.24 8.37
N ASP A 32 12.30 -3.96 8.90
CA ASP A 32 12.86 -4.66 10.05
C ASP A 32 12.21 -4.18 11.36
N PHE A 33 12.34 -4.95 12.44
CA PHE A 33 11.87 -4.53 13.75
C PHE A 33 12.63 -3.28 14.21
N PRO A 34 11.92 -2.30 14.81
CA PRO A 34 12.54 -1.09 15.29
C PRO A 34 13.50 -1.37 16.47
N SER A 35 14.56 -0.58 16.59
CA SER A 35 15.52 -0.66 17.70
C SER A 35 14.94 -0.20 19.02
N GLU A 36 13.96 0.68 18.98
CA GLU A 36 13.22 1.18 20.14
C GLU A 36 11.81 0.60 20.14
N VAL A 37 11.25 0.32 21.32
CA VAL A 37 9.90 -0.23 21.45
C VAL A 37 8.88 0.90 21.29
N PRO A 38 8.03 0.88 20.24
CA PRO A 38 6.98 1.87 20.08
C PRO A 38 5.71 1.46 20.84
N ASP A 39 4.83 2.41 21.14
CA ASP A 39 3.48 2.12 21.63
C ASP A 39 2.57 1.59 20.52
N ILE A 40 2.72 2.16 19.31
CA ILE A 40 1.89 1.84 18.14
C ILE A 40 2.79 1.53 16.94
N ILE A 41 2.47 0.44 16.26
CA ILE A 41 3.10 0.02 15.00
C ILE A 41 2.07 0.16 13.89
N TYR A 42 2.40 0.90 12.81
CA TYR A 42 1.53 0.97 11.63
C TYR A 42 2.15 0.16 10.50
N LEU A 43 1.44 -0.86 10.05
CA LEU A 43 1.82 -1.71 8.91
C LEU A 43 0.75 -1.61 7.82
N CYS A 44 1.17 -1.46 6.57
CA CYS A 44 0.28 -1.46 5.41
C CYS A 44 0.74 -2.54 4.43
N PHE A 45 -0.02 -3.65 4.36
CA PHE A 45 0.26 -4.73 3.42
C PHE A 45 -1.05 -5.33 2.88
N PRO A 46 -1.11 -5.55 1.54
CA PRO A 46 -0.17 -5.11 0.51
C PRO A 46 0.08 -3.62 0.53
N ASN A 47 1.32 -3.21 0.25
CA ASN A 47 1.79 -1.86 0.49
C ASN A 47 1.43 -0.88 -0.64
N ASN A 48 1.05 0.31 -0.28
CA ASN A 48 1.05 1.48 -1.11
C ASN A 48 2.16 2.42 -0.57
N PRO A 49 3.24 2.72 -1.31
CA PRO A 49 3.36 2.72 -2.79
C PRO A 49 4.04 1.51 -3.43
N THR A 50 4.77 0.67 -2.68
CA THR A 50 5.73 -0.28 -3.25
C THR A 50 5.11 -1.51 -3.90
N GLY A 51 3.84 -1.80 -3.59
CA GLY A 51 3.19 -3.05 -4.00
C GLY A 51 3.70 -4.29 -3.29
N SER A 52 4.61 -4.14 -2.31
CA SER A 52 5.20 -5.24 -1.56
C SER A 52 4.21 -5.88 -0.59
N THR A 53 4.51 -7.12 -0.24
CA THR A 53 3.83 -7.88 0.81
C THR A 53 4.85 -8.48 1.76
N ILE A 54 4.37 -8.94 2.90
CA ILE A 54 5.13 -9.80 3.81
C ILE A 54 4.46 -11.16 3.89
N THR A 55 5.25 -12.20 4.13
CA THR A 55 4.73 -13.54 4.31
C THR A 55 3.94 -13.65 5.62
N LYS A 56 3.12 -14.69 5.71
CA LYS A 56 2.37 -14.97 6.95
C LYS A 56 3.30 -15.18 8.15
N ASP A 57 4.46 -15.81 7.95
CA ASP A 57 5.46 -16.01 9.00
C ASP A 57 6.09 -14.67 9.44
N GLN A 58 6.38 -13.77 8.50
CA GLN A 58 6.86 -12.43 8.82
C GLN A 58 5.79 -11.63 9.60
N LEU A 59 4.53 -11.73 9.18
CA LEU A 59 3.43 -11.08 9.89
C LEU A 59 3.23 -11.67 11.30
N GLN A 60 3.38 -13.00 11.46
CA GLN A 60 3.39 -13.64 12.78
C GLN A 60 4.51 -13.08 13.67
N GLY A 61 5.71 -12.87 13.11
CA GLY A 61 6.81 -12.24 13.83
C GLY A 61 6.46 -10.85 14.38
N TRP A 62 5.71 -10.04 13.60
CA TRP A 62 5.22 -8.74 14.08
C TRP A 62 4.19 -8.87 15.21
N VAL A 63 3.29 -9.85 15.11
CA VAL A 63 2.30 -10.14 16.18
C VAL A 63 3.00 -10.58 17.46
N ASP A 64 4.00 -11.45 17.36
CA ASP A 64 4.80 -11.92 18.49
C ASP A 64 5.59 -10.77 19.13
N TYR A 65 6.21 -9.92 18.28
CA TYR A 65 6.92 -8.72 18.75
C TYR A 65 5.97 -7.79 19.51
N ALA A 66 4.78 -7.52 18.97
CA ALA A 66 3.82 -6.62 19.59
C ALA A 66 3.31 -7.16 20.94
N ASN A 67 2.96 -8.44 21.01
CA ASN A 67 2.53 -9.08 22.26
C ASN A 67 3.64 -9.10 23.32
N LYS A 68 4.87 -9.39 22.90
CA LYS A 68 6.04 -9.40 23.81
C LYS A 68 6.33 -8.03 24.42
N ASN A 69 6.17 -6.97 23.64
CA ASN A 69 6.56 -5.61 24.02
C ASN A 69 5.37 -4.74 24.47
N GLY A 70 4.14 -5.23 24.40
CA GLY A 70 2.94 -4.48 24.78
C GLY A 70 2.54 -3.40 23.77
N CYS A 71 2.94 -3.54 22.50
CA CYS A 71 2.58 -2.61 21.41
C CYS A 71 1.21 -2.92 20.84
N VAL A 72 0.60 -1.93 20.17
CA VAL A 72 -0.62 -2.12 19.36
C VAL A 72 -0.28 -1.98 17.89
N ILE A 73 -0.60 -2.99 17.09
CA ILE A 73 -0.47 -2.94 15.64
C ILE A 73 -1.75 -2.34 15.04
N ILE A 74 -1.60 -1.32 14.18
CA ILE A 74 -2.64 -0.88 13.24
C ILE A 74 -2.26 -1.47 11.88
N TYR A 75 -3.02 -2.47 11.45
CA TYR A 75 -2.80 -3.19 10.20
C TYR A 75 -3.73 -2.67 9.11
N ASP A 76 -3.17 -1.96 8.13
CA ASP A 76 -3.92 -1.44 6.99
C ASP A 76 -3.94 -2.47 5.86
N ALA A 77 -5.07 -3.15 5.73
CA ALA A 77 -5.33 -4.20 4.75
C ALA A 77 -6.21 -3.71 3.58
N ALA A 78 -6.08 -2.43 3.19
CA ALA A 78 -6.93 -1.83 2.15
C ALA A 78 -6.81 -2.52 0.77
N TYR A 79 -5.73 -3.27 0.53
CA TYR A 79 -5.46 -3.97 -0.73
C TYR A 79 -5.53 -5.50 -0.62
N GLU A 80 -6.06 -6.05 0.46
CA GLU A 80 -6.08 -7.49 0.71
C GLU A 80 -6.76 -8.32 -0.39
N ALA A 81 -7.75 -7.75 -1.07
CA ALA A 81 -8.47 -8.43 -2.15
C ALA A 81 -7.59 -8.70 -3.40
N TYR A 82 -6.42 -8.08 -3.49
CA TYR A 82 -5.45 -8.28 -4.58
C TYR A 82 -4.44 -9.38 -4.28
N ILE A 83 -4.41 -9.93 -3.07
CA ILE A 83 -3.51 -11.01 -2.68
C ILE A 83 -3.85 -12.26 -3.49
N SER A 84 -2.83 -12.84 -4.12
CA SER A 84 -2.94 -14.03 -4.96
C SER A 84 -2.04 -15.18 -4.52
N GLU A 85 -1.12 -14.93 -3.59
CA GLU A 85 -0.17 -15.92 -3.08
C GLU A 85 -0.64 -16.50 -1.75
N ASP A 86 -0.60 -17.83 -1.63
CA ASP A 86 -1.12 -18.57 -0.47
C ASP A 86 -0.32 -18.30 0.83
N ASN A 87 0.93 -17.86 0.71
CA ASN A 87 1.80 -17.56 1.85
C ASN A 87 1.62 -16.14 2.40
N VAL A 88 0.72 -15.33 1.84
CA VAL A 88 0.39 -13.98 2.26
C VAL A 88 -0.97 -13.97 2.96
N ALA A 89 -1.02 -13.45 4.18
CA ALA A 89 -2.26 -13.42 4.95
C ALA A 89 -3.25 -12.35 4.41
N HIS A 90 -4.54 -12.73 4.27
CA HIS A 90 -5.62 -11.80 3.92
C HIS A 90 -6.10 -10.95 5.11
N THR A 91 -5.81 -11.39 6.31
CA THR A 91 -6.11 -10.68 7.55
C THR A 91 -5.05 -10.98 8.59
N ILE A 92 -4.70 -9.97 9.40
CA ILE A 92 -3.76 -10.17 10.50
C ILE A 92 -4.25 -11.22 11.51
N TYR A 93 -5.57 -11.46 11.55
CA TYR A 93 -6.17 -12.44 12.46
C TYR A 93 -5.99 -13.90 12.04
N GLU A 94 -5.31 -14.16 10.93
CA GLU A 94 -4.76 -15.49 10.62
C GLU A 94 -3.51 -15.81 11.46
N CYS A 95 -2.89 -14.79 12.08
CA CYS A 95 -1.76 -14.95 12.98
C CYS A 95 -2.24 -15.22 14.40
N GLU A 96 -1.58 -16.17 15.07
CA GLU A 96 -1.87 -16.51 16.47
C GLU A 96 -1.55 -15.31 17.39
N GLY A 97 -2.43 -15.00 18.33
CA GLY A 97 -2.27 -13.88 19.27
C GLY A 97 -2.59 -12.50 18.68
N ALA A 98 -2.96 -12.36 17.40
CA ALA A 98 -3.26 -11.05 16.83
C ALA A 98 -4.45 -10.34 17.47
N ARG A 99 -5.41 -11.08 18.04
CA ARG A 99 -6.60 -10.51 18.71
C ARG A 99 -6.27 -9.74 19.99
N THR A 100 -5.11 -9.92 20.57
CA THR A 100 -4.67 -9.24 21.79
C THR A 100 -3.79 -8.03 21.52
N CYS A 101 -3.32 -7.82 20.27
CA CYS A 101 -2.41 -6.73 19.94
C CYS A 101 -2.72 -5.97 18.64
N ALA A 102 -3.73 -6.36 17.86
CA ALA A 102 -3.94 -5.76 16.53
C ALA A 102 -5.33 -5.16 16.31
N ILE A 103 -5.35 -4.03 15.61
CA ILE A 103 -6.52 -3.38 15.00
C ILE A 103 -6.34 -3.50 13.50
N GLU A 104 -7.38 -3.96 12.76
CA GLU A 104 -7.32 -4.06 11.31
C GLU A 104 -8.24 -3.05 10.64
N LEU A 105 -7.73 -2.41 9.58
CA LEU A 105 -8.44 -1.47 8.73
C LEU A 105 -8.74 -2.12 7.39
N LYS A 106 -10.00 -2.10 6.97
CA LYS A 106 -10.49 -2.60 5.68
C LYS A 106 -11.14 -1.49 4.88
N SER A 107 -11.00 -1.54 3.55
CA SER A 107 -11.56 -0.52 2.66
C SER A 107 -12.25 -1.16 1.46
N PHE A 108 -13.44 -0.65 1.12
CA PHE A 108 -14.13 -1.00 -0.12
C PHE A 108 -13.72 -0.10 -1.32
N SER A 109 -12.87 0.90 -1.06
CA SER A 109 -12.48 1.87 -2.09
C SER A 109 -11.79 1.23 -3.29
N LYS A 110 -10.96 0.19 -3.04
CA LYS A 110 -10.11 -0.41 -4.08
C LYS A 110 -10.68 -1.71 -4.61
N ASN A 111 -11.14 -2.58 -3.74
CA ASN A 111 -11.68 -3.88 -4.14
C ASN A 111 -13.07 -3.75 -4.83
N ALA A 112 -13.97 -2.91 -4.31
CA ALA A 112 -15.33 -2.78 -4.80
C ALA A 112 -15.59 -1.49 -5.62
N GLY A 113 -14.55 -0.69 -5.90
CA GLY A 113 -14.73 0.57 -6.62
C GLY A 113 -15.43 1.67 -5.83
N PHE A 114 -15.53 1.55 -4.50
CA PHE A 114 -16.29 2.47 -3.63
C PHE A 114 -15.51 3.74 -3.27
N THR A 115 -14.54 4.15 -4.07
CA THR A 115 -13.74 5.35 -3.79
C THR A 115 -14.61 6.60 -3.60
N GLY A 116 -15.63 6.79 -4.44
CA GLY A 116 -16.60 7.89 -4.33
C GLY A 116 -17.71 7.63 -3.31
N VAL A 117 -17.99 6.40 -2.96
CA VAL A 117 -19.07 6.00 -2.03
C VAL A 117 -18.64 6.11 -0.57
N ARG A 118 -17.35 6.03 -0.28
CA ARG A 118 -16.73 6.24 1.04
C ARG A 118 -17.13 5.19 2.08
N LEU A 119 -16.75 3.93 1.87
CA LEU A 119 -16.99 2.86 2.83
C LEU A 119 -15.70 2.12 3.20
N GLY A 120 -15.56 1.87 4.48
CA GLY A 120 -14.53 1.02 5.08
C GLY A 120 -15.00 0.57 6.45
N TYR A 121 -14.28 -0.34 7.08
CA TYR A 121 -14.55 -0.75 8.44
C TYR A 121 -13.26 -1.02 9.21
N THR A 122 -13.39 -0.97 10.54
CA THR A 122 -12.29 -1.23 11.47
C THR A 122 -12.67 -2.41 12.33
N VAL A 123 -11.77 -3.38 12.45
CA VAL A 123 -11.93 -4.53 13.35
C VAL A 123 -11.10 -4.27 14.60
N ILE A 124 -11.76 -4.21 15.75
CA ILE A 124 -11.11 -4.08 17.05
C ILE A 124 -11.60 -5.23 17.93
N PRO A 125 -10.78 -6.23 18.18
CA PRO A 125 -11.15 -7.36 19.03
C PRO A 125 -11.49 -6.93 20.47
N LYS A 126 -12.42 -7.62 21.10
CA LYS A 126 -12.77 -7.37 22.51
C LYS A 126 -11.64 -7.76 23.46
N ASP A 127 -10.74 -8.64 23.02
CA ASP A 127 -9.59 -9.10 23.80
C ASP A 127 -8.45 -8.08 23.81
N LEU A 128 -8.46 -7.11 22.88
CA LEU A 128 -7.45 -6.05 22.81
C LEU A 128 -7.67 -5.02 23.93
N LYS A 129 -6.67 -4.90 24.78
CA LYS A 129 -6.65 -4.01 25.94
C LYS A 129 -5.40 -3.14 25.99
N CYS A 130 -5.52 -1.97 26.61
CA CYS A 130 -4.39 -1.16 27.06
C CYS A 130 -4.53 -1.01 28.59
N GLY A 131 -3.67 -1.67 29.35
CA GLY A 131 -3.89 -1.90 30.77
C GLY A 131 -5.21 -2.66 30.99
N ASP A 132 -6.06 -2.15 31.88
CA ASP A 132 -7.39 -2.74 32.15
C ASP A 132 -8.48 -2.27 31.17
N THR A 133 -8.16 -1.38 30.24
CA THR A 133 -9.14 -0.74 29.37
C THR A 133 -9.31 -1.48 28.05
N GLN A 134 -10.52 -1.92 27.73
CA GLN A 134 -10.87 -2.48 26.42
C GLN A 134 -10.90 -1.41 25.34
N LEU A 135 -10.06 -1.53 24.31
CA LEU A 135 -10.04 -0.59 23.20
C LEU A 135 -11.33 -0.64 22.35
N HIS A 136 -11.93 -1.81 22.23
CA HIS A 136 -13.23 -1.95 21.53
C HIS A 136 -14.31 -1.07 22.17
N ALA A 137 -14.43 -1.03 23.49
CA ALA A 137 -15.44 -0.22 24.18
C ALA A 137 -15.21 1.27 23.98
N LEU A 138 -13.96 1.72 24.03
CA LEU A 138 -13.59 3.11 23.74
C LEU A 138 -13.91 3.49 22.28
N TRP A 139 -13.56 2.63 21.34
CA TRP A 139 -13.85 2.84 19.93
C TRP A 139 -15.35 2.91 19.65
N ALA A 140 -16.13 1.96 20.18
CA ALA A 140 -17.57 1.91 20.00
C ALA A 140 -18.23 3.21 20.51
N ARG A 141 -17.81 3.70 21.69
CA ARG A 141 -18.27 4.97 22.23
C ARG A 141 -17.89 6.15 21.33
N ARG A 142 -16.61 6.23 20.92
CA ARG A 142 -16.12 7.31 20.06
C ARG A 142 -16.84 7.31 18.72
N HIS A 143 -16.94 6.16 18.06
CA HIS A 143 -17.59 6.00 16.76
C HIS A 143 -19.06 6.39 16.84
N GLY A 144 -19.80 5.85 17.82
CA GLY A 144 -21.23 6.15 18.00
C GLY A 144 -21.55 7.59 18.40
N THR A 145 -20.58 8.33 18.99
CA THR A 145 -20.82 9.74 19.40
C THR A 145 -20.28 10.78 18.43
N LYS A 146 -19.27 10.42 17.61
CA LYS A 146 -18.60 11.37 16.71
C LYS A 146 -19.00 11.23 15.24
N TYR A 147 -19.41 10.04 14.82
CA TYR A 147 -19.61 9.74 13.42
C TYR A 147 -20.96 9.07 13.12
N ASN A 148 -21.45 8.18 13.99
CA ASN A 148 -22.69 7.37 13.84
C ASN A 148 -22.66 6.32 12.71
N GLY A 149 -21.60 6.23 11.92
CA GLY A 149 -21.45 5.28 10.83
C GLY A 149 -21.71 5.86 9.43
N ALA A 150 -21.43 5.05 8.42
CA ALA A 150 -21.69 5.37 7.03
C ALA A 150 -23.21 5.41 6.75
N PRO A 151 -23.68 6.11 5.70
CA PRO A 151 -25.09 6.08 5.30
C PRO A 151 -25.61 4.65 5.11
N TYR A 152 -26.84 4.38 5.52
CA TYR A 152 -27.42 3.03 5.51
C TYR A 152 -27.38 2.36 4.11
N ILE A 153 -27.70 3.11 3.06
CA ILE A 153 -27.62 2.62 1.66
C ILE A 153 -26.21 2.13 1.31
N VAL A 154 -25.19 2.87 1.74
CA VAL A 154 -23.77 2.53 1.53
C VAL A 154 -23.40 1.28 2.31
N GLN A 155 -23.89 1.10 3.53
CA GLN A 155 -23.69 -0.11 4.32
C GLN A 155 -24.33 -1.33 3.65
N ARG A 156 -25.56 -1.19 3.11
CA ARG A 156 -26.22 -2.25 2.35
C ARG A 156 -25.48 -2.62 1.06
N ALA A 157 -24.91 -1.63 0.37
CA ALA A 157 -24.03 -1.87 -0.78
C ALA A 157 -22.77 -2.65 -0.37
N GLY A 158 -22.16 -2.32 0.77
CA GLY A 158 -21.02 -3.08 1.31
C GLY A 158 -21.37 -4.51 1.69
N GLU A 159 -22.55 -4.75 2.24
CA GLU A 159 -23.05 -6.10 2.52
C GLU A 159 -23.21 -6.91 1.22
N ALA A 160 -23.74 -6.30 0.16
CA ALA A 160 -23.92 -6.94 -1.13
C ALA A 160 -22.60 -7.41 -1.77
N VAL A 161 -21.48 -6.76 -1.47
CA VAL A 161 -20.12 -7.16 -1.92
C VAL A 161 -19.79 -8.60 -1.47
N TYR A 162 -20.28 -9.02 -0.31
CA TYR A 162 -20.04 -10.38 0.24
C TYR A 162 -21.04 -11.44 -0.23
N SER A 163 -22.05 -11.07 -1.01
CA SER A 163 -22.91 -12.05 -1.69
C SER A 163 -22.13 -12.84 -2.74
N GLU A 164 -22.63 -13.99 -3.16
CA GLU A 164 -21.97 -14.78 -4.22
C GLU A 164 -21.82 -14.00 -5.53
N ALA A 165 -22.84 -13.22 -5.92
CA ALA A 165 -22.77 -12.35 -7.08
C ALA A 165 -21.74 -11.21 -6.89
N GLY A 166 -21.70 -10.60 -5.70
CA GLY A 166 -20.74 -9.55 -5.36
C GLY A 166 -19.29 -10.07 -5.41
N LYS A 167 -19.02 -11.22 -4.81
CA LYS A 167 -17.69 -11.86 -4.85
C LYS A 167 -17.24 -12.18 -6.28
N ALA A 168 -18.16 -12.67 -7.14
CA ALA A 168 -17.85 -12.94 -8.54
C ALA A 168 -17.45 -11.66 -9.29
N GLN A 169 -18.21 -10.57 -9.13
CA GLN A 169 -17.92 -9.28 -9.72
C GLN A 169 -16.60 -8.69 -9.19
N LEU A 170 -16.34 -8.85 -7.89
CA LEU A 170 -15.07 -8.43 -7.30
C LEU A 170 -13.88 -9.13 -7.94
N LYS A 171 -13.98 -10.46 -8.09
CA LYS A 171 -12.91 -11.27 -8.70
C LYS A 171 -12.62 -10.83 -10.13
N GLU A 172 -13.66 -10.53 -10.90
CA GLU A 172 -13.53 -10.00 -12.27
C GLU A 172 -12.83 -8.65 -12.28
N GLN A 173 -13.27 -7.71 -11.44
CA GLN A 173 -12.69 -6.36 -11.34
C GLN A 173 -11.23 -6.38 -10.87
N VAL A 174 -10.92 -7.16 -9.83
CA VAL A 174 -9.55 -7.36 -9.35
C VAL A 174 -8.69 -7.98 -10.44
N GLY A 175 -9.21 -9.01 -11.13
CA GLY A 175 -8.52 -9.65 -12.26
C GLY A 175 -8.20 -8.68 -13.40
N TYR A 176 -9.12 -7.76 -13.71
CA TYR A 176 -8.90 -6.71 -14.71
C TYR A 176 -7.73 -5.81 -14.34
N TYR A 177 -7.69 -5.28 -13.11
CA TYR A 177 -6.61 -4.42 -12.67
C TYR A 177 -5.28 -5.17 -12.53
N MET A 178 -5.30 -6.44 -12.08
CA MET A 178 -4.08 -7.23 -12.01
C MET A 178 -3.53 -7.61 -13.39
N ASN A 179 -4.39 -7.71 -14.41
CA ASN A 179 -3.94 -7.83 -15.81
C ASN A 179 -3.22 -6.55 -16.28
N ASN A 180 -3.76 -5.37 -15.96
CA ASN A 180 -3.08 -4.10 -16.22
C ASN A 180 -1.72 -4.04 -15.50
N ALA A 181 -1.66 -4.48 -14.23
CA ALA A 181 -0.41 -4.53 -13.47
C ALA A 181 0.66 -5.38 -14.17
N LYS A 182 0.27 -6.53 -14.73
CA LYS A 182 1.18 -7.40 -15.50
C LYS A 182 1.67 -6.71 -16.79
N VAL A 183 0.79 -6.00 -17.50
CA VAL A 183 1.18 -5.23 -18.69
C VAL A 183 2.22 -4.17 -18.34
N ILE A 184 1.98 -3.41 -17.27
CA ILE A 184 2.91 -2.38 -16.80
C ILE A 184 4.25 -3.01 -16.38
N PHE A 185 4.20 -4.02 -15.52
CA PHE A 185 5.39 -4.68 -14.99
C PHE A 185 6.27 -5.25 -16.10
N ASN A 186 5.69 -6.10 -16.97
CA ASN A 186 6.43 -6.76 -18.05
C ASN A 186 6.95 -5.74 -19.05
N GLY A 187 6.13 -4.76 -19.45
CA GLY A 187 6.53 -3.76 -20.41
C GLY A 187 7.67 -2.88 -19.94
N LEU A 188 7.71 -2.52 -18.66
CA LEU A 188 8.83 -1.77 -18.07
C LEU A 188 10.08 -2.64 -17.90
N GLN A 189 9.91 -3.90 -17.50
CA GLN A 189 11.02 -4.84 -17.39
C GLN A 189 11.66 -5.11 -18.76
N ASP A 190 10.87 -5.32 -19.81
CA ASP A 190 11.33 -5.49 -21.19
C ASP A 190 12.07 -4.24 -21.70
N ALA A 191 11.71 -3.06 -21.22
CA ALA A 191 12.38 -1.80 -21.50
C ALA A 191 13.64 -1.57 -20.65
N GLY A 192 14.04 -2.51 -19.79
CA GLY A 192 15.26 -2.45 -19.00
C GLY A 192 15.11 -1.73 -17.63
N TYR A 193 13.90 -1.32 -17.24
CA TYR A 193 13.70 -0.74 -15.92
C TYR A 193 13.74 -1.77 -14.80
N THR A 194 14.26 -1.37 -13.65
CA THR A 194 14.15 -2.14 -12.41
C THR A 194 12.78 -1.84 -11.77
N VAL A 195 11.94 -2.86 -11.68
CA VAL A 195 10.58 -2.75 -11.15
C VAL A 195 10.27 -3.80 -10.10
N SER A 196 9.39 -3.47 -9.18
CA SER A 196 8.84 -4.37 -8.16
C SER A 196 7.33 -4.14 -7.99
N GLY A 197 6.66 -4.99 -7.19
CA GLY A 197 5.20 -4.92 -7.02
C GLY A 197 4.42 -5.59 -8.14
N GLY A 198 3.13 -5.28 -8.28
CA GLY A 198 2.26 -5.80 -9.34
C GLY A 198 1.83 -7.27 -9.21
N VAL A 199 2.12 -7.95 -8.09
CA VAL A 199 1.74 -9.35 -7.84
C VAL A 199 0.54 -9.44 -6.90
N ASN A 200 0.62 -8.84 -5.73
CA ASN A 200 -0.44 -8.83 -4.71
C ASN A 200 -1.03 -7.43 -4.49
N ALA A 201 -0.70 -6.48 -5.36
CA ALA A 201 -1.20 -5.12 -5.31
C ALA A 201 -1.20 -4.49 -6.70
N PRO A 202 -2.10 -3.54 -6.98
CA PRO A 202 -2.18 -2.86 -8.28
C PRO A 202 -1.17 -1.71 -8.41
N TYR A 203 -0.02 -1.81 -7.74
CA TYR A 203 1.06 -0.82 -7.77
C TYR A 203 2.34 -1.44 -8.27
N ILE A 204 3.00 -0.70 -9.16
CA ILE A 204 4.34 -0.98 -9.66
C ILE A 204 5.26 0.12 -9.14
N TRP A 205 6.34 -0.30 -8.50
CA TRP A 205 7.37 0.56 -7.95
C TRP A 205 8.61 0.47 -8.83
N LEU A 206 8.88 1.54 -9.55
CA LEU A 206 9.94 1.64 -10.55
C LEU A 206 11.10 2.41 -9.95
N LYS A 207 12.31 1.89 -10.07
CA LYS A 207 13.55 2.64 -9.78
C LYS A 207 13.83 3.59 -10.95
N THR A 208 14.03 4.88 -10.67
CA THR A 208 14.34 5.87 -11.72
C THR A 208 15.66 5.53 -12.40
N PRO A 209 15.76 5.70 -13.73
CA PRO A 209 17.01 5.45 -14.46
C PRO A 209 18.05 6.54 -14.19
N ASP A 210 19.32 6.24 -14.49
CA ASP A 210 20.44 7.19 -14.56
C ASP A 210 20.60 8.09 -13.33
N ASN A 211 20.19 7.61 -12.15
CA ASN A 211 20.16 8.37 -10.89
C ASN A 211 19.30 9.64 -10.94
N MET A 212 18.33 9.70 -11.83
CA MET A 212 17.35 10.79 -11.82
C MET A 212 16.62 10.83 -10.48
N THR A 213 16.36 12.04 -10.00
CA THR A 213 15.43 12.23 -8.88
C THR A 213 14.02 11.83 -9.28
N SER A 214 13.18 11.57 -8.29
CA SER A 214 11.77 11.22 -8.52
C SER A 214 11.02 12.27 -9.34
N TRP A 215 11.36 13.57 -9.15
CA TRP A 215 10.74 14.66 -9.86
C TRP A 215 11.32 14.88 -11.27
N GLU A 216 12.60 14.73 -11.48
CA GLU A 216 13.19 14.75 -12.83
C GLU A 216 12.60 13.66 -13.71
N PHE A 217 12.39 12.47 -13.15
CA PHE A 217 11.72 11.38 -13.88
C PHE A 217 10.23 11.66 -14.14
N PHE A 218 9.55 12.37 -13.23
CA PHE A 218 8.18 12.82 -13.46
C PHE A 218 8.11 13.76 -14.67
N ASP A 219 8.97 14.77 -14.71
CA ASP A 219 9.03 15.75 -15.80
C ASP A 219 9.36 15.05 -17.12
N HIS A 220 10.35 14.16 -17.14
CA HIS A 220 10.70 13.34 -18.31
C HIS A 220 9.50 12.53 -18.83
N LEU A 221 8.79 11.79 -17.97
CA LEU A 221 7.61 11.02 -18.40
C LEU A 221 6.46 11.91 -18.90
N LEU A 222 6.28 13.07 -18.29
CA LEU A 222 5.24 14.01 -18.68
C LEU A 222 5.52 14.62 -20.04
N GLU A 223 6.75 15.10 -20.24
CA GLU A 223 7.13 15.85 -21.44
C GLU A 223 7.34 14.93 -22.67
N ASP A 224 8.04 13.81 -22.47
CA ASP A 224 8.44 12.94 -23.58
C ASP A 224 7.45 11.81 -23.87
N ALA A 225 6.80 11.26 -22.84
CA ALA A 225 5.84 10.16 -22.98
C ALA A 225 4.37 10.59 -22.85
N ASN A 226 4.07 11.78 -22.35
CA ASN A 226 2.73 12.22 -21.96
C ASN A 226 2.08 11.23 -20.96
N VAL A 227 2.86 10.73 -20.01
CA VAL A 227 2.42 9.81 -18.97
C VAL A 227 2.59 10.45 -17.60
N VAL A 228 1.56 10.33 -16.77
CA VAL A 228 1.55 10.86 -15.40
C VAL A 228 1.53 9.70 -14.41
N GLY A 229 2.48 9.72 -13.48
CA GLY A 229 2.51 8.81 -12.32
C GLY A 229 2.79 9.58 -11.03
N THR A 230 3.32 8.92 -10.03
CA THR A 230 3.57 9.58 -8.73
C THR A 230 5.05 9.49 -8.36
N PRO A 231 5.74 10.63 -8.19
CA PRO A 231 7.12 10.65 -7.69
C PRO A 231 7.24 9.95 -6.33
N GLY A 232 8.24 9.09 -6.20
CA GLY A 232 8.43 8.29 -4.99
C GLY A 232 8.73 9.14 -3.76
N SER A 233 9.44 10.25 -3.90
CA SER A 233 9.71 11.23 -2.83
C SER A 233 8.43 11.75 -2.16
N GLY A 234 7.29 11.75 -2.86
CA GLY A 234 5.98 12.11 -2.29
C GLY A 234 5.47 11.13 -1.21
N PHE A 235 6.10 9.97 -1.06
CA PHE A 235 5.79 8.97 -0.03
C PHE A 235 6.79 8.98 1.14
N GLY A 236 7.78 9.82 1.10
CA GLY A 236 8.81 9.97 2.13
C GLY A 236 10.23 9.80 1.61
N PRO A 237 11.25 10.04 2.44
CA PRO A 237 12.66 10.06 2.02
C PRO A 237 13.13 8.75 1.35
N SER A 238 12.67 7.60 1.83
CA SER A 238 13.01 6.28 1.22
C SER A 238 12.40 6.07 -0.17
N GLY A 239 11.50 6.94 -0.60
CA GLY A 239 10.91 6.91 -1.95
C GLY A 239 11.69 7.71 -2.98
N GLU A 240 12.72 8.47 -2.58
CA GLU A 240 13.56 9.21 -3.53
C GLU A 240 14.31 8.25 -4.46
N GLY A 241 14.39 8.60 -5.76
CA GLY A 241 14.92 7.71 -6.79
C GLY A 241 13.97 6.57 -7.20
N TYR A 242 12.70 6.70 -6.84
CA TYR A 242 11.63 5.77 -7.26
C TYR A 242 10.42 6.50 -7.81
N PHE A 243 9.55 5.73 -8.49
CA PHE A 243 8.34 6.24 -9.10
C PHE A 243 7.22 5.20 -9.02
N ARG A 244 6.00 5.60 -8.65
CA ARG A 244 4.86 4.69 -8.57
C ARG A 244 3.98 4.81 -9.81
N LEU A 245 3.73 3.67 -10.47
CA LEU A 245 2.67 3.50 -11.44
C LEU A 245 1.51 2.70 -10.82
N THR A 246 0.31 2.92 -11.33
CA THR A 246 -0.90 2.27 -10.83
C THR A 246 -1.66 1.58 -11.97
N ALA A 247 -2.21 0.42 -11.67
CA ALA A 247 -2.99 -0.40 -12.61
C ALA A 247 -4.49 -0.03 -12.67
N PHE A 248 -4.93 1.01 -11.98
CA PHE A 248 -6.35 1.44 -11.93
C PHE A 248 -6.83 2.19 -13.17
N GLY A 249 -6.16 2.04 -14.30
CA GLY A 249 -6.53 2.64 -15.58
C GLY A 249 -7.41 1.75 -16.44
N ASN A 250 -7.78 2.29 -17.60
CA ASN A 250 -8.33 1.53 -18.69
C ASN A 250 -7.22 0.70 -19.36
N TYR A 251 -7.54 -0.52 -19.83
CA TYR A 251 -6.53 -1.45 -20.38
C TYR A 251 -5.83 -0.88 -21.61
N GLU A 252 -6.58 -0.33 -22.56
CA GLU A 252 -6.05 0.21 -23.82
C GLU A 252 -5.11 1.39 -23.54
N ASN A 253 -5.51 2.29 -22.63
CA ASN A 253 -4.67 3.42 -22.23
C ASN A 253 -3.42 2.96 -21.47
N THR A 254 -3.52 1.86 -20.72
CA THR A 254 -2.37 1.28 -20.02
C THR A 254 -1.35 0.72 -21.01
N VAL A 255 -1.79 -0.01 -22.01
CA VAL A 255 -0.93 -0.52 -23.10
C VAL A 255 -0.26 0.65 -23.83
N GLU A 256 -1.04 1.66 -24.24
CA GLU A 256 -0.53 2.83 -24.93
C GLU A 256 0.52 3.59 -24.09
N ALA A 257 0.27 3.78 -22.80
CA ALA A 257 1.22 4.45 -21.91
C ALA A 257 2.56 3.70 -21.83
N ILE A 258 2.54 2.38 -21.76
CA ILE A 258 3.75 1.56 -21.72
C ILE A 258 4.52 1.64 -23.03
N GLU A 259 3.85 1.60 -24.20
CA GLU A 259 4.51 1.77 -25.50
C GLU A 259 5.15 3.15 -25.64
N ARG A 260 4.53 4.21 -25.14
CA ARG A 260 5.11 5.56 -25.10
C ARG A 260 6.36 5.61 -24.21
N ILE A 261 6.33 5.02 -23.02
CA ILE A 261 7.50 4.96 -22.12
C ILE A 261 8.65 4.22 -22.80
N LYS A 262 8.39 3.08 -23.44
CA LYS A 262 9.42 2.32 -24.19
C LYS A 262 10.06 3.16 -25.31
N SER A 263 9.25 3.92 -26.05
CA SER A 263 9.73 4.74 -27.15
C SER A 263 10.67 5.84 -26.70
N CYS A 264 10.43 6.45 -25.55
CA CYS A 264 11.30 7.51 -25.01
C CYS A 264 12.69 7.02 -24.64
N LEU A 265 12.84 5.77 -24.20
CA LEU A 265 14.16 5.19 -23.88
C LEU A 265 15.03 4.92 -25.10
N LEU A 266 14.43 4.52 -26.22
CA LEU A 266 15.17 4.25 -27.46
C LEU A 266 15.84 5.52 -28.00
N TYR A 267 15.23 6.70 -27.80
CA TYR A 267 15.80 7.98 -28.23
C TYR A 267 16.97 8.46 -27.35
N THR A 268 17.01 8.08 -26.07
CA THR A 268 18.11 8.47 -25.18
C THR A 268 19.36 7.62 -25.39
N SER A 269 19.24 6.34 -25.79
CA SER A 269 20.38 5.49 -26.11
C SER A 269 21.06 5.86 -27.41
N ASP A 270 20.30 6.24 -28.45
CA ASP A 270 20.86 6.65 -29.74
C ASP A 270 21.57 8.02 -29.67
N ALA A 271 21.14 8.91 -28.76
CA ALA A 271 21.79 10.21 -28.55
C ALA A 271 23.10 10.11 -27.74
N ALA A 272 23.35 9.00 -27.06
CA ALA A 272 24.59 8.76 -26.32
C ALA A 272 25.71 8.14 -27.17
N ASP A 273 25.37 7.48 -28.28
CA ASP A 273 26.34 6.88 -29.20
C ASP A 273 26.88 7.86 -30.27
N ASP A 274 26.28 9.06 -30.37
CA ASP A 274 26.70 10.11 -31.35
C ASP A 274 27.61 11.21 -30.75
N LYS A 275 28.33 10.94 -29.64
CA LYS A 275 29.29 11.88 -29.06
C LYS A 275 30.69 11.32 -28.95
#